data_e37e89b8c7a5511b26b0bb77b93aa28a
#
_entry.id   e37e89b8c7a5511b26b0bb77b93aa28a
#
_cell.length_a   1.000
_cell.length_b   1.000
_cell.length_c   1.000
_cell.angle_alpha   90.00
_cell.angle_beta   90.00
_cell.angle_gamma   90.00
#
_symmetry.space_group_name_H-M   'P 1'
#
loop_
_entity.id
_entity.type
_entity.pdbx_description
1 polymer ?
#
loop_
_entity_poly.entity_id
_entity_poly.type
_entity_poly.pdbx_seq_one_letter_code
_entity_poly.pdbx_strand_id
1 'polypeptide(L)'
;MAATELQAIVRFRFHDGDVEAFKRLSAQCMEIVRAQDTGTLQYDTYFNDDETECIVIERFRDSEALIQHGENLAHLMDAITATGSVFGELLGEPSTELRARFSGDGPVQLFTPWLTMSPSR
;
A
#
# COMPACT_ATOMS: atom_id res chain seq x y z
N MET A 1 9.09 -16.31 5.05
CA MET A 1 8.85 -15.24 4.10
C MET A 1 9.67 -15.47 2.85
N ALA A 2 9.07 -15.37 1.70
CA ALA A 2 9.78 -15.54 0.44
C ALA A 2 10.62 -14.30 0.14
N ALA A 3 11.74 -14.49 -0.55
CA ALA A 3 12.64 -13.39 -0.89
C ALA A 3 11.99 -12.38 -1.84
N THR A 4 10.95 -12.78 -2.58
CA THR A 4 10.24 -11.90 -3.50
C THR A 4 9.14 -11.09 -2.83
N GLU A 5 8.80 -11.41 -1.59
CA GLU A 5 7.69 -10.75 -0.90
C GLU A 5 8.01 -9.29 -0.64
N LEU A 6 7.00 -8.43 -0.83
CA LEU A 6 7.12 -7.00 -0.58
C LEU A 6 6.11 -6.59 0.48
N GLN A 7 6.46 -5.56 1.23
CA GLN A 7 5.56 -4.98 2.23
C GLN A 7 5.47 -3.48 2.00
N ALA A 8 4.27 -2.93 2.07
CA ALA A 8 4.07 -1.48 1.99
C ALA A 8 3.39 -1.00 3.25
N ILE A 9 3.85 0.13 3.76
CA ILE A 9 3.25 0.80 4.91
C ILE A 9 2.87 2.18 4.42
N VAL A 10 1.57 2.46 4.37
CA VAL A 10 1.04 3.71 3.81
C VAL A 10 0.35 4.47 4.93
N ARG A 11 0.64 5.75 5.04
CA ARG A 11 0.10 6.61 6.08
C ARG A 11 -0.73 7.72 5.47
N PHE A 12 -1.92 7.94 6.04
CA PHE A 12 -2.81 9.03 5.65
C PHE A 12 -3.00 9.95 6.83
N ARG A 13 -2.98 11.25 6.55
CA ARG A 13 -3.44 12.26 7.52
C ARG A 13 -4.59 13.00 6.84
N PHE A 14 -5.79 12.86 7.42
CA PHE A 14 -7.00 13.31 6.75
C PHE A 14 -7.22 14.81 6.87
N HIS A 15 -7.82 15.41 5.83
CA HIS A 15 -8.38 16.75 5.94
C HIS A 15 -9.61 16.68 6.83
N ASP A 16 -9.94 17.79 7.49
CA ASP A 16 -11.11 17.84 8.36
C ASP A 16 -12.37 17.44 7.59
N GLY A 17 -13.11 16.50 8.16
CA GLY A 17 -14.37 16.06 7.59
C GLY A 17 -14.27 14.99 6.50
N ASP A 18 -13.06 14.56 6.13
CA ASP A 18 -12.90 13.65 4.99
C ASP A 18 -12.72 12.19 5.38
N VAL A 19 -12.67 11.86 6.69
CA VAL A 19 -12.44 10.48 7.10
C VAL A 19 -13.59 9.54 6.68
N GLU A 20 -14.82 10.03 6.68
CA GLU A 20 -15.96 9.18 6.27
C GLU A 20 -15.89 8.84 4.80
N ALA A 21 -15.46 9.79 3.96
CA ALA A 21 -15.23 9.51 2.54
C ALA A 21 -14.14 8.46 2.37
N PHE A 22 -13.05 8.57 3.14
CA PHE A 22 -11.99 7.58 3.10
C PHE A 22 -12.51 6.19 3.49
N LYS A 23 -13.31 6.11 4.55
CA LYS A 23 -13.85 4.82 4.99
C LYS A 23 -14.69 4.17 3.91
N ARG A 24 -15.52 4.96 3.23
CA ARG A 24 -16.36 4.47 2.14
C ARG A 24 -15.50 3.94 0.98
N LEU A 25 -14.49 4.72 0.59
CA LEU A 25 -13.62 4.35 -0.51
C LEU A 25 -12.75 3.14 -0.16
N SER A 26 -12.23 3.09 1.07
CA SER A 26 -11.40 1.96 1.48
C SER A 26 -12.19 0.66 1.55
N ALA A 27 -13.48 0.73 1.90
CA ALA A 27 -14.34 -0.44 1.85
C ALA A 27 -14.50 -0.96 0.43
N GLN A 28 -14.65 -0.05 -0.55
CA GLN A 28 -14.68 -0.43 -1.96
C GLN A 28 -13.37 -1.08 -2.40
N CYS A 29 -12.24 -0.50 -1.96
CA CYS A 29 -10.94 -1.08 -2.26
C CYS A 29 -10.83 -2.51 -1.73
N MET A 30 -11.29 -2.74 -0.50
CA MET A 30 -11.22 -4.07 0.09
C MET A 30 -12.01 -5.09 -0.72
N GLU A 31 -13.19 -4.71 -1.22
CA GLU A 31 -13.98 -5.61 -2.06
C GLU A 31 -13.27 -5.94 -3.36
N ILE A 32 -12.65 -4.94 -3.98
CA ILE A 32 -11.90 -5.15 -5.22
C ILE A 32 -10.70 -6.07 -4.98
N VAL A 33 -9.96 -5.82 -3.90
CA VAL A 33 -8.79 -6.62 -3.57
C VAL A 33 -9.19 -8.09 -3.36
N ARG A 34 -10.27 -8.33 -2.61
CA ARG A 34 -10.73 -9.70 -2.36
C ARG A 34 -11.19 -10.40 -3.64
N ALA A 35 -11.77 -9.65 -4.57
CA ALA A 35 -12.33 -10.23 -5.78
C ALA A 35 -11.31 -10.38 -6.91
N GLN A 36 -10.33 -9.48 -7.00
CA GLN A 36 -9.50 -9.37 -8.19
C GLN A 36 -8.01 -9.56 -7.98
N ASP A 37 -7.48 -9.27 -6.77
CA ASP A 37 -6.06 -9.47 -6.53
C ASP A 37 -5.75 -10.95 -6.36
N THR A 38 -4.65 -11.40 -6.98
CA THR A 38 -4.24 -12.80 -6.90
C THR A 38 -3.02 -13.02 -6.03
N GLY A 39 -2.29 -11.97 -5.68
CA GLY A 39 -1.06 -12.10 -4.92
C GLY A 39 -0.94 -11.19 -3.72
N THR A 40 -2.02 -10.53 -3.32
CA THR A 40 -2.04 -9.72 -2.11
C THR A 40 -2.22 -10.61 -0.90
N LEU A 41 -1.25 -10.56 0.02
CA LEU A 41 -1.21 -11.44 1.19
C LEU A 41 -1.80 -10.76 2.43
N GLN A 42 -1.79 -9.44 2.47
CA GLN A 42 -2.32 -8.67 3.60
C GLN A 42 -2.72 -7.29 3.10
N TYR A 43 -3.85 -6.80 3.61
CA TYR A 43 -4.34 -5.47 3.24
C TYR A 43 -5.22 -4.98 4.39
N ASP A 44 -4.61 -4.34 5.39
CA ASP A 44 -5.27 -3.98 6.64
C ASP A 44 -5.13 -2.48 6.90
N THR A 45 -6.19 -1.86 7.42
CA THR A 45 -6.21 -0.44 7.75
C THR A 45 -6.42 -0.27 9.25
N TYR A 46 -5.62 0.60 9.86
CA TYR A 46 -5.66 0.88 11.30
C TYR A 46 -5.79 2.38 11.52
N PHE A 47 -6.72 2.80 12.36
CA PHE A 47 -6.91 4.20 12.69
C PHE A 47 -6.33 4.52 14.07
N ASN A 48 -5.86 5.77 14.24
CA ASN A 48 -5.57 6.26 15.59
C ASN A 48 -6.91 6.61 16.29
N ASP A 49 -6.84 6.96 17.58
CA ASP A 49 -8.06 7.06 18.41
C ASP A 49 -9.06 8.09 17.89
N ASP A 50 -8.60 9.25 17.44
CA ASP A 50 -9.51 10.28 16.96
C ASP A 50 -9.77 10.22 15.46
N GLU A 51 -9.24 9.20 14.80
CA GLU A 51 -9.42 8.97 13.36
C GLU A 51 -8.93 10.12 12.48
N THR A 52 -7.90 10.83 12.95
CA THR A 52 -7.25 11.85 12.13
C THR A 52 -6.22 11.25 11.20
N GLU A 53 -5.74 10.05 11.50
CA GLU A 53 -4.70 9.37 10.72
C GLU A 53 -5.01 7.88 10.64
N CYS A 54 -4.49 7.26 9.58
CA CYS A 54 -4.53 5.81 9.51
C CYS A 54 -3.22 5.26 8.92
N ILE A 55 -2.99 4.00 9.17
CA ILE A 55 -1.88 3.25 8.57
C ILE A 55 -2.49 2.06 7.85
N VAL A 56 -2.09 1.87 6.59
CA VAL A 56 -2.47 0.71 5.80
C VAL A 56 -1.24 -0.19 5.68
N ILE A 57 -1.38 -1.43 6.09
CA ILE A 57 -0.31 -2.43 6.01
C ILE A 57 -0.65 -3.36 4.86
N GLU A 58 0.26 -3.47 3.90
CA GLU A 58 0.06 -4.29 2.70
C GLU A 58 1.23 -5.23 2.53
N ARG A 59 0.94 -6.48 2.16
CA ARG A 59 1.97 -7.44 1.80
C ARG A 59 1.59 -8.09 0.50
N PHE A 60 2.59 -8.30 -0.36
CA PHE A 60 2.40 -8.85 -1.70
C PHE A 60 3.38 -9.98 -1.93
N ARG A 61 2.94 -11.02 -2.64
CA ARG A 61 3.77 -12.17 -2.95
C ARG A 61 5.03 -11.78 -3.73
N ASP A 62 4.91 -10.80 -4.63
CA ASP A 62 6.00 -10.36 -5.48
C ASP A 62 5.67 -9.00 -6.10
N SER A 63 6.57 -8.50 -6.96
CA SER A 63 6.38 -7.20 -7.62
C SER A 63 5.18 -7.18 -8.54
N GLU A 64 4.92 -8.27 -9.25
CA GLU A 64 3.78 -8.33 -10.16
C GLU A 64 2.45 -8.24 -9.41
N ALA A 65 2.40 -8.85 -8.22
CA ALA A 65 1.21 -8.76 -7.39
C ALA A 65 0.93 -7.32 -6.95
N LEU A 66 1.98 -6.57 -6.61
CA LEU A 66 1.81 -5.17 -6.24
C LEU A 66 1.36 -4.34 -7.44
N ILE A 67 1.94 -4.58 -8.61
CA ILE A 67 1.53 -3.88 -9.83
C ILE A 67 0.06 -4.16 -10.14
N GLN A 68 -0.36 -5.43 -10.05
CA GLN A 68 -1.76 -5.80 -10.26
C GLN A 68 -2.68 -5.08 -9.27
N HIS A 69 -2.31 -5.05 -8.00
CA HIS A 69 -3.06 -4.35 -6.97
C HIS A 69 -3.27 -2.88 -7.34
N GLY A 70 -2.20 -2.21 -7.76
CA GLY A 70 -2.28 -0.81 -8.16
C GLY A 70 -3.19 -0.60 -9.37
N GLU A 71 -3.11 -1.50 -10.35
CA GLU A 71 -3.96 -1.40 -11.53
C GLU A 71 -5.43 -1.63 -11.19
N ASN A 72 -5.71 -2.60 -10.31
CA ASN A 72 -7.09 -2.88 -9.90
C ASN A 72 -7.73 -1.72 -9.16
N LEU A 73 -6.94 -0.95 -8.40
CA LEU A 73 -7.44 0.16 -7.60
C LEU A 73 -7.26 1.53 -8.26
N ALA A 74 -6.66 1.59 -9.45
CA ALA A 74 -6.26 2.87 -10.05
C ALA A 74 -7.43 3.85 -10.17
N HIS A 75 -8.61 3.36 -10.48
CA HIS A 75 -9.78 4.22 -10.68
C HIS A 75 -10.30 4.88 -9.40
N LEU A 76 -9.85 4.43 -8.23
CA LEU A 76 -10.24 5.02 -6.94
C LEU A 76 -9.14 5.88 -6.32
N MET A 77 -7.93 5.85 -6.88
CA MET A 77 -6.78 6.48 -6.23
C MET A 77 -6.90 8.00 -6.11
N ASP A 78 -7.39 8.68 -7.13
CA ASP A 78 -7.54 10.13 -7.05
C ASP A 78 -8.49 10.53 -5.93
N ALA A 79 -9.61 9.82 -5.80
CA ALA A 79 -10.58 10.11 -4.75
C ALA A 79 -10.01 9.82 -3.37
N ILE A 80 -9.26 8.73 -3.23
CA ILE A 80 -8.67 8.35 -1.95
C ILE A 80 -7.60 9.37 -1.53
N THR A 81 -6.70 9.75 -2.45
CA THR A 81 -5.62 10.68 -2.11
C THR A 81 -6.15 12.09 -1.87
N ALA A 82 -7.34 12.40 -2.39
CA ALA A 82 -7.96 13.70 -2.12
C ALA A 82 -8.45 13.83 -0.67
N THR A 83 -8.52 12.75 0.11
CA THR A 83 -9.02 12.81 1.49
C THR A 83 -7.96 13.31 2.48
N GLY A 84 -6.70 13.44 2.07
CA GLY A 84 -5.66 13.90 2.98
C GLY A 84 -4.28 13.84 2.37
N SER A 85 -3.29 13.98 3.24
CA SER A 85 -1.89 13.80 2.86
C SER A 85 -1.54 12.32 2.94
N VAL A 86 -0.76 11.83 1.96
CA VAL A 86 -0.42 10.41 1.85
C VAL A 86 1.08 10.29 1.67
N PHE A 87 1.70 9.38 2.43
CA PHE A 87 3.08 8.97 2.17
C PHE A 87 3.26 7.54 2.65
N GLY A 88 4.28 6.88 2.11
CA GLY A 88 4.48 5.49 2.45
C GLY A 88 5.89 5.00 2.26
N GLU A 89 6.14 3.79 2.72
CA GLU A 89 7.39 3.06 2.55
C GLU A 89 7.10 1.74 1.88
N LEU A 90 7.91 1.40 0.88
CA LEU A 90 7.90 0.08 0.27
C LEU A 90 9.14 -0.65 0.73
N LEU A 91 8.97 -1.82 1.34
CA LEU A 91 10.05 -2.60 1.93
C LEU A 91 10.27 -3.88 1.14
N GLY A 92 11.50 -4.12 0.73
CA GLY A 92 11.84 -5.34 0.02
C GLY A 92 12.72 -5.07 -1.19
N GLU A 93 12.82 -6.08 -2.06
CA GLU A 93 13.67 -6.02 -3.24
C GLU A 93 12.77 -6.09 -4.48
N PRO A 94 12.29 -4.95 -4.99
CA PRO A 94 11.36 -4.96 -6.11
C PRO A 94 12.05 -5.29 -7.42
N SER A 95 11.24 -5.72 -8.40
CA SER A 95 11.72 -5.91 -9.76
C SER A 95 12.20 -4.59 -10.36
N THR A 96 12.93 -4.67 -11.45
CA THR A 96 13.39 -3.48 -12.15
C THR A 96 12.22 -2.61 -12.59
N GLU A 97 11.14 -3.25 -13.08
CA GLU A 97 9.95 -2.54 -13.51
C GLU A 97 9.29 -1.78 -12.36
N LEU A 98 9.11 -2.45 -11.21
CA LEU A 98 8.46 -1.82 -10.07
C LEU A 98 9.35 -0.74 -9.47
N ARG A 99 10.67 -0.98 -9.39
CA ARG A 99 11.61 0.01 -8.86
C ARG A 99 11.53 1.31 -9.66
N ALA A 100 11.38 1.21 -10.97
CA ALA A 100 11.31 2.40 -11.82
C ALA A 100 10.10 3.26 -11.51
N ARG A 101 9.02 2.66 -11.00
CA ARG A 101 7.80 3.40 -10.64
C ARG A 101 7.95 4.21 -9.35
N PHE A 102 8.95 3.91 -8.55
CA PHE A 102 9.18 4.57 -7.26
C PHE A 102 10.48 5.37 -7.24
N SER A 103 11.02 5.69 -8.41
CA SER A 103 12.20 6.57 -8.48
C SER A 103 11.74 8.02 -8.43
N GLY A 104 12.55 8.88 -7.78
CA GLY A 104 12.28 10.31 -7.71
C GLY A 104 11.59 10.72 -6.41
N ASP A 105 10.86 11.81 -6.46
CA ASP A 105 10.33 12.49 -5.27
C ASP A 105 8.88 12.16 -4.97
N GLY A 106 8.42 10.97 -5.38
CA GLY A 106 7.05 10.56 -5.10
C GLY A 106 6.78 10.32 -3.62
N PRO A 107 5.52 10.11 -3.24
CA PRO A 107 5.14 9.94 -1.84
C PRO A 107 5.55 8.60 -1.24
N VAL A 108 5.99 7.65 -2.06
CA VAL A 108 6.40 6.32 -1.58
C VAL A 108 7.91 6.19 -1.72
N GLN A 109 8.58 5.86 -0.61
CA GLN A 109 10.02 5.70 -0.57
C GLN A 109 10.38 4.22 -0.47
N LEU A 110 11.39 3.79 -1.21
CA LEU A 110 11.85 2.40 -1.22
C LEU A 110 12.93 2.18 -0.16
N PHE A 111 12.78 1.10 0.62
CA PHE A 111 13.77 0.65 1.60
C PHE A 111 14.10 -0.81 1.30
N THR A 112 15.35 -1.07 0.90
CA THR A 112 15.77 -2.43 0.59
C THR A 112 16.36 -3.11 1.81
N PRO A 113 16.34 -4.45 1.87
CA PRO A 113 16.78 -5.16 3.08
C PRO A 113 18.27 -4.95 3.35
N TRP A 114 18.59 -4.82 4.63
CA TRP A 114 19.97 -4.86 5.10
C TRP A 114 20.21 -6.16 5.86
N LEU A 115 19.50 -6.35 6.96
CA LEU A 115 19.59 -7.56 7.75
C LEU A 115 18.19 -8.05 8.04
N THR A 116 17.93 -9.31 7.79
CA THR A 116 16.66 -9.95 8.10
C THR A 116 16.93 -11.26 8.80
N MET A 117 16.02 -11.62 9.70
CA MET A 117 16.12 -12.90 10.40
C MET A 117 15.36 -13.99 9.67
N SER A 118 14.45 -13.62 8.81
CA SER A 118 13.62 -14.59 8.11
C SER A 118 14.46 -15.48 7.24
N PRO A 119 14.22 -16.79 7.26
CA PRO A 119 14.93 -17.68 6.35
C PRO A 119 14.57 -17.37 4.92
N SER A 120 15.57 -17.49 4.07
CA SER A 120 15.29 -17.48 2.67
C SER A 120 14.85 -18.83 2.24
N ARG A 121 14.19 -18.90 1.36
CA ARG A 121 14.01 -20.12 0.93
C ARG A 121 12.83 -20.41 0.50
#